data_fee418f4749c670dbdd2fa3fcaa72997
#
_entry.id   fee418f4749c670dbdd2fa3fcaa72997
#
_cell.length_a   1.000
_cell.length_b   1.000
_cell.length_c   1.000
_cell.angle_alpha   90.00
_cell.angle_beta   90.00
_cell.angle_gamma   90.00
#
_symmetry.space_group_name_H-M   'P 1'
#
loop_
_entity.id
_entity.type
_entity.pdbx_description
1 polymer ?
#
loop_
_entity_poly.entity_id
_entity_poly.type
_entity_poly.pdbx_seq_one_letter_code
_entity_poly.pdbx_strand_id
1 'polypeptide(L)' 'TVIAYLNAPEAGGETSFPMLGQTVKPQLGHVLRFDNMDGDGRINEHSLHAGLPVKQGLKWICTLWIRQNALRMP' A
#
# COMPACT_ATOMS: atom_id res chain seq x y z
N THR A 1 2.18 -0.79 7.16
CA THR A 1 1.66 0.25 6.26
C THR A 1 0.16 0.08 6.08
N VAL A 2 -0.54 1.18 6.14
CA VAL A 2 -1.99 1.22 5.89
C VAL A 2 -2.23 2.20 4.75
N ILE A 3 -2.94 1.75 3.73
CA ILE A 3 -3.32 2.59 2.60
C ILE A 3 -4.83 2.68 2.56
N ALA A 4 -5.37 3.89 2.66
CA ALA A 4 -6.80 4.14 2.48
C ALA A 4 -7.03 4.68 1.08
N TYR A 5 -7.92 4.05 0.35
CA TYR A 5 -8.27 4.47 -1.01
C TYR A 5 -9.38 5.51 -0.94
N LEU A 6 -9.05 6.74 -1.32
CA LEU A 6 -9.98 7.88 -1.26
C LEU A 6 -10.85 7.97 -2.51
N ASN A 7 -10.45 7.32 -3.58
CA ASN A 7 -11.25 7.17 -4.79
C ASN A 7 -10.80 5.91 -5.55
N ALA A 8 -11.49 5.59 -6.62
CA ALA A 8 -11.10 4.52 -7.53
C ALA A 8 -10.94 5.11 -8.92
N PRO A 9 -9.73 5.08 -9.52
CA PRO A 9 -9.55 5.50 -10.90
C PRO A 9 -10.37 4.60 -11.83
N GLU A 10 -10.69 5.09 -13.01
CA GLU A 10 -11.49 4.36 -13.98
C GLU A 10 -10.74 3.13 -14.52
N ALA A 11 -9.42 3.23 -14.65
CA ALA A 11 -8.59 2.12 -15.08
C ALA A 11 -7.17 2.27 -14.53
N GLY A 12 -6.56 1.15 -14.16
CA GLY A 12 -5.20 1.12 -13.62
C GLY A 12 -5.13 1.50 -12.15
N GLY A 13 -3.94 1.82 -11.70
CA GLY A 13 -3.70 2.28 -10.33
C GLY A 13 -3.69 1.16 -9.28
N GLU A 14 -3.60 -0.11 -9.69
CA GLU A 14 -3.56 -1.24 -8.76
C GLU A 14 -2.28 -1.21 -7.93
N THR A 15 -2.34 -1.81 -6.74
CA THR A 15 -1.16 -2.10 -5.93
C THR A 15 -0.77 -3.56 -6.14
N SER A 16 0.45 -3.79 -6.61
CA SER A 16 0.94 -5.13 -6.92
C SER A 16 1.87 -5.62 -5.83
N PHE A 17 1.68 -6.87 -5.41
CA PHE A 17 2.57 -7.60 -4.51
C PHE A 17 3.16 -8.78 -5.27
N PRO A 18 4.26 -8.58 -6.00
CA PRO A 18 4.79 -9.62 -6.90
C PRO A 18 5.20 -10.90 -6.18
N MET A 19 5.71 -10.82 -4.95
CA MET A 19 6.11 -12.02 -4.20
C MET A 19 4.92 -12.87 -3.76
N LEU A 20 3.73 -12.29 -3.69
CA LEU A 20 2.50 -13.00 -3.37
C LEU A 20 1.67 -13.34 -4.61
N GLY A 21 2.05 -12.82 -5.77
CA GLY A 21 1.27 -12.96 -6.98
C GLY A 21 -0.10 -12.30 -6.90
N GLN A 22 -0.22 -11.24 -6.09
CA GLN A 22 -1.50 -10.57 -5.85
C GLN A 22 -1.47 -9.14 -6.34
N THR A 23 -2.62 -8.69 -6.82
CA THR A 23 -2.84 -7.33 -7.26
C THR A 23 -4.14 -6.82 -6.64
N VAL A 24 -4.06 -5.66 -6.00
CA VAL A 24 -5.20 -5.06 -5.30
C VAL A 24 -5.71 -3.88 -6.12
N LYS A 25 -6.99 -3.93 -6.51
CA LYS A 25 -7.64 -2.82 -7.19
C LYS A 25 -8.04 -1.74 -6.19
N PRO A 26 -7.78 -0.46 -6.48
CA PRO A 26 -8.26 0.61 -5.61
C PRO A 26 -9.78 0.68 -5.66
N GLN A 27 -10.39 0.72 -4.47
CA GLN A 27 -11.84 0.84 -4.33
C GLN A 27 -12.14 1.88 -3.26
N LEU A 28 -13.02 2.81 -3.58
CA LEU A 28 -13.39 3.89 -2.68
C LEU A 28 -13.82 3.33 -1.31
N GLY A 29 -13.22 3.89 -0.26
CA GLY A 29 -13.53 3.50 1.12
C GLY A 29 -12.86 2.23 1.60
N HIS A 30 -12.12 1.54 0.74
CA HIS A 30 -11.38 0.35 1.15
C HIS A 30 -10.03 0.72 1.73
N VAL A 31 -9.53 -0.13 2.64
CA VAL A 31 -8.25 0.03 3.30
C VAL A 31 -7.41 -1.22 3.07
N LEU A 32 -6.17 -1.02 2.65
CA LEU A 32 -5.19 -2.08 2.50
C LEU A 32 -4.17 -1.96 3.62
N ARG A 33 -3.98 -3.04 4.38
CA ARG A 33 -2.97 -3.12 5.41
C ARG A 33 -2.00 -4.24 5.09
N PHE A 34 -0.70 -3.96 5.28
CA PHE A 34 0.34 -4.98 5.16
C PHE A 34 1.49 -4.66 6.10
N ASP A 35 2.19 -5.71 6.52
CA ASP A 35 3.32 -5.59 7.44
C ASP A 35 4.62 -5.59 6.65
N ASN A 36 5.40 -4.52 6.81
CA ASN A 36 6.70 -4.37 6.14
C ASN A 36 7.81 -5.17 6.83
N MET A 37 7.60 -5.57 8.07
CA MET A 37 8.57 -6.31 8.87
C MET A 37 7.92 -7.57 9.44
N ASP A 38 8.72 -8.63 9.58
CA ASP A 38 8.26 -9.85 10.21
C ASP A 38 8.35 -9.73 11.75
N GLY A 39 7.97 -10.82 12.45
CA GLY A 39 7.97 -10.83 13.91
C GLY A 39 9.36 -10.70 14.55
N ASP A 40 10.42 -10.93 13.79
CA ASP A 40 11.80 -10.81 14.24
C ASP A 40 12.40 -9.43 13.93
N GLY A 41 11.61 -8.51 13.40
CA GLY A 41 12.05 -7.18 13.02
C GLY A 41 12.82 -7.11 11.71
N ARG A 42 12.78 -8.16 10.91
CA ARG A 42 13.40 -8.20 9.59
C ARG A 42 12.44 -7.73 8.52
N ILE A 43 12.99 -7.27 7.41
CA ILE A 43 12.16 -6.86 6.27
C ILE A 43 11.37 -8.07 5.76
N ASN A 44 10.06 -7.90 5.65
CA ASN A 44 9.18 -8.91 5.08
C ASN A 44 9.20 -8.79 3.56
N GLU A 45 9.89 -9.70 2.90
CA GLU A 45 10.01 -9.67 1.44
C GLU A 45 8.66 -9.82 0.72
N HIS A 46 7.70 -10.50 1.35
CA HIS A 46 6.37 -10.64 0.77
C HIS A 46 5.60 -9.31 0.71
N SER A 47 6.05 -8.29 1.43
CA SER A 47 5.45 -6.96 1.40
C SER A 47 6.00 -6.06 0.30
N LEU A 48 6.95 -6.54 -0.49
CA LEU A 48 7.41 -5.79 -1.67
C LEU A 48 6.20 -5.50 -2.56
N HIS A 49 6.05 -4.23 -2.93
CA HIS A 49 4.89 -3.80 -3.68
C HIS A 49 5.23 -2.65 -4.61
N ALA A 50 4.36 -2.44 -5.58
CA ALA A 50 4.47 -1.34 -6.52
C ALA A 50 3.09 -0.79 -6.83
N GLY A 51 3.00 0.53 -6.95
CA GLY A 51 1.83 1.17 -7.50
C GLY A 51 1.91 1.10 -9.01
N LEU A 52 0.91 0.47 -9.63
CA LEU A 52 0.86 0.39 -11.09
C LEU A 52 0.31 1.69 -11.68
N PRO A 53 0.65 1.99 -12.95
CA PRO A 53 0.20 3.24 -13.55
C PRO A 53 -1.31 3.38 -13.58
N VAL A 54 -1.79 4.60 -13.33
CA VAL A 54 -3.19 4.95 -13.55
C VAL A 54 -3.38 5.13 -15.05
N LYS A 55 -4.26 4.34 -15.65
CA LYS A 55 -4.51 4.39 -17.09
C LYS A 55 -5.59 5.39 -17.46
N GLN A 56 -6.54 5.60 -16.55
CA GLN A 56 -7.64 6.53 -16.79
C GLN A 56 -8.16 7.03 -15.45
N GLY A 57 -8.31 8.34 -15.33
CA GLY A 57 -8.77 8.99 -14.10
C GLY A 57 -7.63 9.39 -13.18
N LEU A 58 -7.95 9.67 -11.94
CA LEU A 58 -7.02 10.07 -10.90
C LEU A 58 -7.08 9.09 -9.74
N LYS A 59 -5.95 8.92 -9.06
CA LYS A 59 -5.86 8.07 -7.87
C LYS A 59 -5.48 8.92 -6.67
N TRP A 60 -6.31 8.88 -5.64
CA TRP A 60 -6.07 9.54 -4.36
C TRP A 60 -6.00 8.50 -3.27
N ILE A 61 -4.91 8.49 -2.53
CA ILE A 61 -4.70 7.60 -1.39
C ILE A 61 -4.22 8.38 -0.19
N CYS A 62 -4.48 7.84 1.00
CA CYS A 62 -3.88 8.29 2.24
C CYS A 62 -3.07 7.14 2.81
N THR A 63 -1.78 7.37 3.07
CA THR A 63 -0.88 6.33 3.57
C THR A 63 -0.48 6.66 4.99
N LEU A 64 -0.63 5.68 5.88
CA LEU A 64 -0.15 5.74 7.24
C LEU A 64 1.00 4.75 7.41
N TRP A 65 2.16 5.27 7.76
CA TRP A 65 3.32 4.45 8.06
C TRP A 65 3.45 4.29 9.57
N ILE A 66 3.25 3.05 10.03
CA ILE A 66 3.44 2.71 11.42
C ILE A 66 4.87 2.21 11.56
N ARG A 67 5.66 2.90 12.39
CA ARG A 67 7.07 2.59 12.58
C ARG A 67 7.26 1.74 13.84
N GLN A 68 8.31 0.92 13.85
CA GLN A 68 8.69 0.14 15.01
C GLN A 68 9.05 1.05 16.19
N ASN A 69 9.72 2.16 15.92
CA ASN A 69 10.11 3.15 16.92
C ASN A 69 9.44 4.48 16.63
N ALA A 70 9.10 5.21 17.71
CA ALA A 70 8.52 6.53 17.55
C ALA A 70 9.46 7.48 16.81
N LEU A 71 8.87 8.32 15.94
CA LEU A 71 9.61 9.39 15.31
C LEU A 71 9.98 10.44 16.36
N ARG A 72 11.26 10.84 16.40
CA ARG A 72 11.65 12.01 17.16
C ARG A 72 11.36 13.25 16.32
N MET A 73 10.53 14.09 16.87
CA MET A 73 10.29 15.41 16.30
C MET A 73 11.28 16.37 16.94
N PRO A 74 11.95 17.21 16.15
CA PRO A 74 12.86 18.22 16.71
C PRO A 74 12.10 19.26 17.52
#